data_6057471e38c0be9425cde60eb6011c82
#
_entry.id   6057471e38c0be9425cde60eb6011c82
#
_cell.length_a   1.000
_cell.length_b   1.000
_cell.length_c   1.000
_cell.angle_alpha   90.00
_cell.angle_beta   90.00
_cell.angle_gamma   90.00
#
_symmetry.space_group_name_H-M   'P 1'
#
loop_
_entity.id
_entity.type
_entity.pdbx_description
1 polymer ?
#
loop_
_entity_poly.entity_id
_entity_poly.type
_entity_poly.pdbx_seq_one_letter_code
_entity_poly.pdbx_strand_id
1 'polypeptide(L)'
;MADRQPALRASHVALLSALVAGTVAAPAVLNGYVEDAHWIIEQRPPLAHPSSFGALLLEPYWPRTFGGGVWRPAVLASYALDRQISASARWLHAVDVLWTALAAGLLALLAARLAGPTVGLAAGLLFATHPVHVEVTASGVGRAELMAAAGYAASLLCALRARTDRRWLIGVALGGAFAIASKEHAATLPATVLLIAAGRAIFAGQDPRPEQRAALAAAACAAVPIVCYFLARPLVTGATFAAGGIAPGLKGMGALGRASAMLALSPEWWRLLFVPIHLSADYSPAQVTVATGLSRVHALALALAVGAALVAWRLRRAAPGVAIGLAWTAITLAPVSNVLVPTEILLAERTLYLPSWGAVLALASAGAALPWRPRVKTAVLALLVLAGAARSVARASIWQDDDRWFAALQRDAPRSYRTLWMEGQDAFVAQRWGTGERYLRLAIAAAPDLPGPRDDLAAFYAAAGQWHPAVALLHESLALDSSRSRPWTMLPRALLGAGDTIAAARAAAAAVRRFPGDGDVGYGAIGPLVVAGDCVAARAVALDVRATLTPAAGERVDRELHSCKGR
;
A
#
# COMPACT_ATOMS: atom_id res chain seq x y z
N MET A 1 -17.51 -47.84 -24.91
CA MET A 1 -18.09 -46.81 -24.02
C MET A 1 -16.96 -45.88 -23.59
N ALA A 2 -16.84 -44.73 -24.23
CA ALA A 2 -15.87 -43.73 -23.82
C ALA A 2 -16.41 -43.05 -22.55
N ASP A 3 -15.69 -43.25 -21.45
CA ASP A 3 -15.95 -42.65 -20.15
C ASP A 3 -15.96 -41.11 -20.28
N ARG A 4 -17.13 -40.50 -20.40
CA ARG A 4 -17.28 -39.04 -20.39
C ARG A 4 -17.04 -38.57 -18.96
N GLN A 5 -15.77 -38.33 -18.62
CA GLN A 5 -15.49 -37.60 -17.38
C GLN A 5 -16.33 -36.31 -17.39
N PRO A 6 -17.04 -36.00 -16.29
CA PRO A 6 -17.88 -34.82 -16.22
C PRO A 6 -17.03 -33.58 -16.46
N ALA A 7 -17.40 -32.80 -17.47
CA ALA A 7 -16.68 -31.57 -17.82
C ALA A 7 -16.62 -30.63 -16.60
N LEU A 8 -15.42 -30.22 -16.21
CA LEU A 8 -15.18 -29.33 -15.08
C LEU A 8 -15.97 -28.01 -15.27
N ARG A 9 -16.91 -27.72 -14.38
CA ARG A 9 -17.71 -26.49 -14.46
C ARG A 9 -16.93 -25.30 -13.89
N ALA A 10 -17.11 -24.10 -14.46
CA ALA A 10 -16.44 -22.88 -14.00
C ALA A 10 -16.75 -22.55 -12.51
N SER A 11 -17.94 -22.93 -12.02
CA SER A 11 -18.28 -22.79 -10.60
C SER A 11 -17.48 -23.71 -9.68
N HIS A 12 -17.20 -24.93 -10.10
CA HIS A 12 -16.33 -25.84 -9.34
C HIS A 12 -14.89 -25.33 -9.30
N VAL A 13 -14.39 -24.78 -10.42
CA VAL A 13 -13.08 -24.14 -10.50
C VAL A 13 -12.97 -22.99 -9.50
N ALA A 14 -14.00 -22.11 -9.46
CA ALA A 14 -14.02 -21.00 -8.53
C ALA A 14 -14.04 -21.47 -7.07
N LEU A 15 -14.90 -22.43 -6.73
CA LEU A 15 -15.01 -22.95 -5.36
C LEU A 15 -13.71 -23.61 -4.90
N LEU A 16 -13.10 -24.46 -5.74
CA LEU A 16 -11.85 -25.13 -5.37
C LEU A 16 -10.72 -24.13 -5.16
N SER A 17 -10.58 -23.14 -6.04
CA SER A 17 -9.57 -22.09 -5.90
C SER A 17 -9.79 -21.24 -4.64
N ALA A 18 -11.04 -20.92 -4.30
CA ALA A 18 -11.40 -20.22 -3.08
C ALA A 18 -11.05 -21.04 -1.82
N LEU A 19 -11.37 -22.33 -1.81
CA LEU A 19 -11.07 -23.23 -0.69
C LEU A 19 -9.55 -23.34 -0.47
N VAL A 20 -8.77 -23.52 -1.57
CA VAL A 20 -7.30 -23.57 -1.47
C VAL A 20 -6.74 -22.26 -0.95
N ALA A 21 -7.22 -21.10 -1.46
CA ALA A 21 -6.79 -19.79 -1.00
C ALA A 21 -7.09 -19.59 0.51
N GLY A 22 -8.31 -19.89 0.94
CA GLY A 22 -8.69 -19.81 2.35
C GLY A 22 -7.85 -20.73 3.25
N THR A 23 -7.56 -21.95 2.79
CA THR A 23 -6.73 -22.91 3.56
C THR A 23 -5.28 -22.42 3.69
N VAL A 24 -4.68 -21.93 2.59
CA VAL A 24 -3.30 -21.41 2.61
C VAL A 24 -3.18 -20.13 3.44
N ALA A 25 -4.22 -19.30 3.41
CA ALA A 25 -4.29 -18.06 4.17
C ALA A 25 -4.67 -18.26 5.66
N ALA A 26 -5.26 -19.39 6.03
CA ALA A 26 -5.78 -19.66 7.38
C ALA A 26 -4.80 -19.39 8.53
N PRO A 27 -3.49 -19.63 8.42
CA PRO A 27 -2.53 -19.30 9.48
C PRO A 27 -2.52 -17.80 9.85
N ALA A 28 -2.89 -16.91 8.94
CA ALA A 28 -2.99 -15.47 9.23
C ALA A 28 -4.01 -15.15 10.33
N VAL A 29 -5.00 -16.01 10.59
CA VAL A 29 -5.97 -15.85 11.68
C VAL A 29 -5.30 -15.78 13.06
N LEU A 30 -4.08 -16.29 13.20
CA LEU A 30 -3.30 -16.26 14.44
C LEU A 30 -2.49 -14.97 14.60
N ASN A 31 -2.48 -14.08 13.60
CA ASN A 31 -1.73 -12.84 13.64
C ASN A 31 -2.41 -11.79 14.53
N GLY A 32 -1.57 -10.90 15.08
CA GLY A 32 -1.98 -9.72 15.83
C GLY A 32 -2.16 -8.49 14.94
N TYR A 33 -2.29 -7.34 15.56
CA TYR A 33 -2.06 -6.06 14.88
C TYR A 33 -0.55 -5.84 14.80
N VAL A 34 -0.07 -5.39 13.65
CA VAL A 34 1.35 -5.17 13.38
C VAL A 34 1.51 -3.89 12.55
N GLU A 35 2.50 -3.07 12.88
CA GLU A 35 2.89 -1.88 12.14
C GLU A 35 1.70 -0.93 11.87
N ASP A 36 1.38 -0.68 10.60
CA ASP A 36 0.29 0.22 10.16
C ASP A 36 -1.08 -0.15 10.75
N ALA A 37 -1.30 -1.43 11.07
CA ALA A 37 -2.57 -1.90 11.61
C ALA A 37 -2.87 -1.33 13.01
N HIS A 38 -1.85 -1.01 13.80
CA HIS A 38 -2.04 -0.32 15.08
C HIS A 38 -2.72 1.03 14.91
N TRP A 39 -2.29 1.83 13.95
CA TRP A 39 -2.77 3.21 13.75
C TRP A 39 -4.05 3.28 12.93
N ILE A 40 -4.17 2.43 11.90
CA ILE A 40 -5.30 2.47 10.98
C ILE A 40 -6.53 1.77 11.57
N ILE A 41 -6.32 0.70 12.38
CA ILE A 41 -7.40 -0.19 12.83
C ILE A 41 -7.54 -0.23 14.34
N GLU A 42 -6.49 -0.63 15.07
CA GLU A 42 -6.57 -0.92 16.51
C GLU A 42 -6.83 0.33 17.34
N GLN A 43 -5.98 1.35 17.17
CA GLN A 43 -5.97 2.58 17.97
C GLN A 43 -6.80 3.70 17.35
N ARG A 44 -7.84 3.36 16.54
CA ARG A 44 -8.66 4.34 15.86
C ARG A 44 -10.06 4.44 16.49
N PRO A 45 -10.31 5.43 17.38
CA PRO A 45 -11.58 5.56 18.10
C PRO A 45 -12.83 5.62 17.18
N PRO A 46 -12.84 6.34 16.04
CA PRO A 46 -14.00 6.40 15.15
C PRO A 46 -14.46 5.04 14.61
N LEU A 47 -13.58 4.05 14.51
CA LEU A 47 -13.96 2.70 14.08
C LEU A 47 -14.71 1.94 15.19
N ALA A 48 -14.35 2.16 16.45
CA ALA A 48 -14.99 1.51 17.59
C ALA A 48 -16.36 2.10 17.90
N HIS A 49 -16.51 3.42 17.78
CA HIS A 49 -17.71 4.17 18.14
C HIS A 49 -18.02 5.23 17.08
N PRO A 50 -18.40 4.85 15.84
CA PRO A 50 -18.71 5.82 14.82
C PRO A 50 -19.97 6.60 15.24
N SER A 51 -19.87 7.91 15.36
CA SER A 51 -20.99 8.80 15.70
C SER A 51 -22.08 8.76 14.63
N SER A 52 -21.70 8.53 13.38
CA SER A 52 -22.59 8.11 12.30
C SER A 52 -21.75 7.35 11.26
N PHE A 53 -22.36 6.38 10.61
CA PHE A 53 -21.70 5.64 9.51
C PHE A 53 -21.36 6.57 8.35
N GLY A 54 -22.20 7.59 8.10
CA GLY A 54 -21.94 8.60 7.07
C GLY A 54 -20.71 9.45 7.35
N ALA A 55 -20.45 9.82 8.61
CA ALA A 55 -19.23 10.56 9.00
C ALA A 55 -17.97 9.72 8.73
N LEU A 56 -18.01 8.42 9.03
CA LEU A 56 -16.89 7.52 8.77
C LEU A 56 -16.53 7.43 7.28
N LEU A 57 -17.51 7.49 6.38
CA LEU A 57 -17.27 7.47 4.94
C LEU A 57 -16.53 8.72 4.44
N LEU A 58 -16.55 9.81 5.22
CA LEU A 58 -15.83 11.05 4.93
C LEU A 58 -14.49 11.16 5.69
N GLU A 59 -14.08 10.12 6.39
CA GLU A 59 -12.78 10.06 7.05
C GLU A 59 -11.68 9.63 6.07
N PRO A 60 -10.46 10.21 6.19
CA PRO A 60 -9.31 9.70 5.45
C PRO A 60 -8.89 8.32 5.98
N TYR A 61 -8.28 7.50 5.14
CA TYR A 61 -7.85 6.15 5.51
C TYR A 61 -6.75 6.17 6.58
N TRP A 62 -5.74 7.01 6.43
CA TRP A 62 -4.78 7.31 7.48
C TRP A 62 -5.34 8.33 8.46
N PRO A 63 -5.12 8.18 9.77
CA PRO A 63 -5.44 9.25 10.72
C PRO A 63 -4.82 10.59 10.30
N ARG A 64 -5.50 11.69 10.57
CA ARG A 64 -5.03 13.04 10.18
C ARG A 64 -3.68 13.39 10.80
N THR A 65 -3.36 12.84 11.96
CA THR A 65 -2.05 12.95 12.64
C THR A 65 -0.90 12.38 11.82
N PHE A 66 -1.18 11.47 10.88
CA PHE A 66 -0.22 10.88 9.94
C PHE A 66 -0.40 11.41 8.50
N GLY A 67 -1.00 12.60 8.34
CA GLY A 67 -1.13 13.28 7.04
C GLY A 67 -2.41 12.99 6.25
N GLY A 68 -3.20 11.98 6.61
CA GLY A 68 -4.58 11.79 6.07
C GLY A 68 -4.74 11.56 4.56
N GLY A 69 -3.71 11.55 3.77
CA GLY A 69 -3.70 11.73 2.31
C GLY A 69 -4.39 10.68 1.43
N VAL A 70 -5.01 9.63 2.00
CA VAL A 70 -5.64 8.51 1.27
C VAL A 70 -7.10 8.37 1.69
N TRP A 71 -8.00 8.09 0.74
CA TRP A 71 -9.43 7.92 1.01
C TRP A 71 -9.93 6.54 0.54
N ARG A 72 -10.33 5.69 1.49
CA ARG A 72 -10.79 4.32 1.23
C ARG A 72 -12.06 4.00 2.04
N PRO A 73 -13.18 4.64 1.71
CA PRO A 73 -14.40 4.56 2.52
C PRO A 73 -14.94 3.15 2.68
N ALA A 74 -14.88 2.30 1.65
CA ALA A 74 -15.36 0.92 1.73
C ALA A 74 -14.54 0.09 2.73
N VAL A 75 -13.22 0.33 2.80
CA VAL A 75 -12.33 -0.39 3.72
C VAL A 75 -12.58 0.03 5.16
N LEU A 76 -12.67 1.35 5.42
CA LEU A 76 -13.00 1.87 6.76
C LEU A 76 -14.36 1.38 7.23
N ALA A 77 -15.37 1.37 6.34
CA ALA A 77 -16.70 0.81 6.65
C ALA A 77 -16.60 -0.68 7.03
N SER A 78 -15.76 -1.45 6.32
CA SER A 78 -15.54 -2.88 6.63
C SER A 78 -14.89 -3.06 8.00
N TYR A 79 -13.86 -2.27 8.35
CA TYR A 79 -13.23 -2.32 9.68
C TYR A 79 -14.20 -1.89 10.79
N ALA A 80 -15.03 -0.87 10.54
CA ALA A 80 -16.02 -0.44 11.51
C ALA A 80 -17.09 -1.53 11.77
N LEU A 81 -17.53 -2.24 10.73
CA LEU A 81 -18.42 -3.39 10.88
C LEU A 81 -17.77 -4.50 11.70
N ASP A 82 -16.50 -4.82 11.43
CA ASP A 82 -15.75 -5.80 12.22
C ASP A 82 -15.67 -5.40 13.69
N ARG A 83 -15.37 -4.14 13.97
CA ARG A 83 -15.26 -3.64 15.35
C ARG A 83 -16.58 -3.67 16.13
N GLN A 84 -17.74 -3.61 15.44
CA GLN A 84 -19.06 -3.83 16.08
C GLN A 84 -19.28 -5.29 16.48
N ILE A 85 -18.63 -6.24 15.79
CA ILE A 85 -18.73 -7.68 16.06
C ILE A 85 -17.67 -8.09 17.07
N SER A 86 -16.41 -7.74 16.80
CA SER A 86 -15.27 -8.08 17.66
C SER A 86 -14.10 -7.12 17.44
N ALA A 87 -13.46 -6.73 18.53
CA ALA A 87 -12.20 -5.97 18.51
C ALA A 87 -10.96 -6.87 18.34
N SER A 88 -11.14 -8.18 18.24
CA SER A 88 -10.04 -9.14 18.16
C SER A 88 -9.34 -9.10 16.80
N ALA A 89 -8.01 -9.07 16.79
CA ALA A 89 -7.22 -9.23 15.57
C ALA A 89 -7.53 -10.53 14.83
N ARG A 90 -7.84 -11.62 15.57
CA ARG A 90 -8.24 -12.90 14.98
C ARG A 90 -9.50 -12.79 14.13
N TRP A 91 -10.49 -12.00 14.57
CA TRP A 91 -11.69 -11.74 13.79
C TRP A 91 -11.37 -10.98 12.51
N LEU A 92 -10.58 -9.91 12.63
CA LEU A 92 -10.11 -9.13 11.50
C LEU A 92 -9.47 -10.02 10.43
N HIS A 93 -8.49 -10.84 10.83
CA HIS A 93 -7.78 -11.74 9.91
C HIS A 93 -8.67 -12.87 9.37
N ALA A 94 -9.65 -13.37 10.13
CA ALA A 94 -10.61 -14.33 9.61
C ALA A 94 -11.44 -13.74 8.46
N VAL A 95 -11.86 -12.47 8.57
CA VAL A 95 -12.54 -11.75 7.49
C VAL A 95 -11.60 -11.52 6.29
N ASP A 96 -10.31 -11.23 6.52
CA ASP A 96 -9.32 -11.09 5.45
C ASP A 96 -9.06 -12.42 4.69
N VAL A 97 -9.08 -13.54 5.39
CA VAL A 97 -9.04 -14.88 4.78
C VAL A 97 -10.27 -15.12 3.89
N LEU A 98 -11.46 -14.70 4.31
CA LEU A 98 -12.66 -14.81 3.48
C LEU A 98 -12.58 -13.93 2.23
N TRP A 99 -12.08 -12.70 2.34
CA TRP A 99 -11.83 -11.84 1.18
C TRP A 99 -10.79 -12.43 0.24
N THR A 100 -9.72 -13.05 0.77
CA THR A 100 -8.69 -13.74 -0.02
C THR A 100 -9.31 -14.90 -0.81
N ALA A 101 -10.13 -15.72 -0.16
CA ALA A 101 -10.84 -16.84 -0.80
C ALA A 101 -11.78 -16.33 -1.91
N LEU A 102 -12.55 -15.27 -1.63
CA LEU A 102 -13.45 -14.65 -2.60
C LEU A 102 -12.69 -14.13 -3.82
N ALA A 103 -11.61 -13.39 -3.63
CA ALA A 103 -10.80 -12.84 -4.71
C ALA A 103 -10.22 -13.97 -5.60
N ALA A 104 -9.64 -15.01 -5.00
CA ALA A 104 -9.11 -16.16 -5.73
C ALA A 104 -10.21 -16.91 -6.51
N GLY A 105 -11.37 -17.11 -5.91
CA GLY A 105 -12.51 -17.74 -6.58
C GLY A 105 -13.02 -16.92 -7.77
N LEU A 106 -13.14 -15.61 -7.62
CA LEU A 106 -13.58 -14.70 -8.69
C LEU A 106 -12.55 -14.64 -9.83
N LEU A 107 -11.24 -14.63 -9.52
CA LEU A 107 -10.20 -14.72 -10.54
C LEU A 107 -10.30 -16.03 -11.31
N ALA A 108 -10.38 -17.15 -10.61
CA ALA A 108 -10.48 -18.46 -11.24
C ALA A 108 -11.73 -18.56 -12.14
N LEU A 109 -12.87 -18.02 -11.70
CA LEU A 109 -14.09 -17.92 -12.51
C LEU A 109 -13.88 -17.08 -13.75
N LEU A 110 -13.25 -15.90 -13.60
CA LEU A 110 -12.95 -15.00 -14.71
C LEU A 110 -12.00 -15.66 -15.73
N ALA A 111 -10.92 -16.28 -15.26
CA ALA A 111 -9.97 -16.99 -16.10
C ALA A 111 -10.63 -18.18 -16.83
N ALA A 112 -11.52 -18.92 -16.15
CA ALA A 112 -12.28 -20.00 -16.76
C ALA A 112 -13.24 -19.50 -17.87
N ARG A 113 -13.79 -18.29 -17.73
CA ARG A 113 -14.63 -17.65 -18.76
C ARG A 113 -13.82 -17.09 -19.94
N LEU A 114 -12.58 -16.71 -19.71
CA LEU A 114 -11.69 -16.16 -20.74
C LEU A 114 -10.93 -17.24 -21.52
N ALA A 115 -10.44 -18.27 -20.84
CA ALA A 115 -9.49 -19.23 -21.39
C ALA A 115 -9.87 -20.72 -21.14
N GLY A 116 -11.07 -20.97 -20.64
CA GLY A 116 -11.58 -22.31 -20.35
C GLY A 116 -11.28 -22.83 -18.95
N PRO A 117 -12.01 -23.86 -18.49
CA PRO A 117 -11.97 -24.32 -17.10
C PRO A 117 -10.60 -24.82 -16.62
N THR A 118 -9.83 -25.47 -17.49
CA THR A 118 -8.49 -25.98 -17.16
C THR A 118 -7.51 -24.83 -16.87
N VAL A 119 -7.49 -23.81 -17.73
CA VAL A 119 -6.66 -22.61 -17.49
C VAL A 119 -7.17 -21.85 -16.26
N GLY A 120 -8.48 -21.76 -16.08
CA GLY A 120 -9.09 -21.13 -14.92
C GLY A 120 -8.67 -21.81 -13.61
N LEU A 121 -8.66 -23.14 -13.56
CA LEU A 121 -8.20 -23.88 -12.39
C LEU A 121 -6.71 -23.64 -12.13
N ALA A 122 -5.87 -23.75 -13.15
CA ALA A 122 -4.44 -23.55 -13.00
C ALA A 122 -4.11 -22.12 -12.53
N ALA A 123 -4.73 -21.10 -13.15
CA ALA A 123 -4.56 -19.70 -12.75
C ALA A 123 -5.07 -19.45 -11.31
N GLY A 124 -6.24 -19.99 -10.97
CA GLY A 124 -6.82 -19.87 -9.63
C GLY A 124 -5.96 -20.52 -8.54
N LEU A 125 -5.42 -21.71 -8.79
CA LEU A 125 -4.54 -22.40 -7.84
C LEU A 125 -3.19 -21.69 -7.69
N LEU A 126 -2.57 -21.25 -8.78
CA LEU A 126 -1.32 -20.48 -8.74
C LEU A 126 -1.52 -19.16 -7.98
N PHE A 127 -2.64 -18.45 -8.21
CA PHE A 127 -2.96 -17.23 -7.46
C PHE A 127 -3.19 -17.54 -5.98
N ALA A 128 -3.99 -18.55 -5.66
CA ALA A 128 -4.34 -18.95 -4.30
C ALA A 128 -3.13 -19.25 -3.41
N THR A 129 -2.04 -19.70 -4.03
CA THR A 129 -0.82 -20.13 -3.31
C THR A 129 0.37 -19.21 -3.54
N HIS A 130 0.18 -18.08 -4.22
CA HIS A 130 1.29 -17.20 -4.59
C HIS A 130 1.88 -16.47 -3.39
N PRO A 131 3.18 -16.63 -3.08
CA PRO A 131 3.76 -16.11 -1.84
C PRO A 131 3.77 -14.57 -1.74
N VAL A 132 3.71 -13.85 -2.88
CA VAL A 132 3.66 -12.38 -2.91
C VAL A 132 2.37 -11.82 -2.30
N HIS A 133 1.33 -12.65 -2.11
CA HIS A 133 0.04 -12.25 -1.54
C HIS A 133 0.01 -12.29 -0.02
N VAL A 134 1.03 -12.84 0.62
CA VAL A 134 1.03 -13.03 2.08
C VAL A 134 0.97 -11.70 2.82
N GLU A 135 1.71 -10.68 2.38
CA GLU A 135 1.63 -9.33 2.93
C GLU A 135 0.17 -8.81 2.93
N VAL A 136 -0.55 -9.05 1.81
CA VAL A 136 -1.94 -8.57 1.65
C VAL A 136 -2.90 -9.27 2.61
N THR A 137 -2.75 -10.57 2.82
CA THR A 137 -3.66 -11.36 3.66
C THR A 137 -3.32 -11.26 5.14
N ALA A 138 -2.02 -11.17 5.48
CA ALA A 138 -1.51 -11.33 6.84
C ALA A 138 -1.30 -10.02 7.60
N SER A 139 -1.25 -8.86 6.92
CA SER A 139 -0.95 -7.57 7.56
C SER A 139 -2.17 -6.84 8.15
N GLY A 140 -3.40 -7.32 7.89
CA GLY A 140 -4.64 -6.63 8.28
C GLY A 140 -4.96 -5.41 7.42
N VAL A 141 -4.00 -4.54 7.12
CA VAL A 141 -4.18 -3.36 6.25
C VAL A 141 -4.28 -3.70 4.77
N GLY A 142 -3.88 -4.91 4.37
CA GLY A 142 -4.00 -5.43 3.02
C GLY A 142 -5.43 -5.69 2.55
N ARG A 143 -6.44 -5.59 3.42
CA ARG A 143 -7.86 -5.69 3.06
C ARG A 143 -8.25 -4.78 1.90
N ALA A 144 -7.60 -3.63 1.78
CA ALA A 144 -7.84 -2.69 0.69
C ALA A 144 -7.62 -3.35 -0.69
N GLU A 145 -6.55 -4.13 -0.83
CA GLU A 145 -6.25 -4.90 -2.04
C GLU A 145 -7.26 -6.00 -2.30
N LEU A 146 -7.62 -6.74 -1.25
CA LEU A 146 -8.56 -7.87 -1.33
C LEU A 146 -9.94 -7.42 -1.80
N MET A 147 -10.49 -6.38 -1.16
CA MET A 147 -11.79 -5.81 -1.50
C MET A 147 -11.78 -5.19 -2.90
N ALA A 148 -10.75 -4.43 -3.23
CA ALA A 148 -10.60 -3.83 -4.56
C ALA A 148 -10.55 -4.92 -5.65
N ALA A 149 -9.77 -5.98 -5.45
CA ALA A 149 -9.68 -7.09 -6.39
C ALA A 149 -11.00 -7.84 -6.55
N ALA A 150 -11.74 -8.07 -5.47
CA ALA A 150 -13.05 -8.70 -5.54
C ALA A 150 -14.06 -7.86 -6.34
N GLY A 151 -14.14 -6.56 -6.07
CA GLY A 151 -14.99 -5.63 -6.81
C GLY A 151 -14.59 -5.50 -8.28
N TYR A 152 -13.29 -5.47 -8.54
CA TYR A 152 -12.70 -5.44 -9.88
C TYR A 152 -13.09 -6.68 -10.70
N ALA A 153 -12.92 -7.87 -10.13
CA ALA A 153 -13.29 -9.12 -10.77
C ALA A 153 -14.81 -9.24 -10.99
N ALA A 154 -15.62 -8.84 -10.01
CA ALA A 154 -17.06 -8.81 -10.12
C ALA A 154 -17.52 -7.89 -11.26
N SER A 155 -16.92 -6.69 -11.35
CA SER A 155 -17.18 -5.74 -12.46
C SER A 155 -16.84 -6.34 -13.81
N LEU A 156 -15.69 -7.00 -13.96
CA LEU A 156 -15.30 -7.66 -15.22
C LEU A 156 -16.23 -8.84 -15.60
N LEU A 157 -16.66 -9.64 -14.63
CA LEU A 157 -17.64 -10.70 -14.85
C LEU A 157 -19.00 -10.14 -15.30
N CYS A 158 -19.43 -9.01 -14.73
CA CYS A 158 -20.60 -8.27 -15.18
C CYS A 158 -20.40 -7.71 -16.61
N ALA A 159 -19.22 -7.16 -16.93
CA ALA A 159 -18.91 -6.66 -18.26
C ALA A 159 -18.99 -7.77 -19.32
N LEU A 160 -18.54 -8.99 -19.01
CA LEU A 160 -18.71 -10.15 -19.89
C LEU A 160 -20.18 -10.51 -20.13
N ARG A 161 -21.07 -10.34 -19.14
CA ARG A 161 -22.52 -10.59 -19.25
C ARG A 161 -23.27 -9.44 -19.92
N ALA A 162 -22.80 -8.20 -19.75
CA ALA A 162 -23.41 -7.00 -20.36
C ALA A 162 -23.46 -7.05 -21.89
N ARG A 163 -22.72 -7.95 -22.52
CA ARG A 163 -22.74 -8.21 -23.97
C ARG A 163 -24.06 -8.83 -24.42
N THR A 164 -24.72 -9.62 -23.58
CA THR A 164 -25.99 -10.28 -23.88
C THR A 164 -27.18 -9.61 -23.21
N ASP A 165 -26.95 -9.00 -22.04
CA ASP A 165 -27.99 -8.28 -21.29
C ASP A 165 -27.39 -7.01 -20.66
N ARG A 166 -27.84 -5.85 -21.17
CA ARG A 166 -27.35 -4.52 -20.74
C ARG A 166 -27.62 -4.21 -19.26
N ARG A 167 -28.52 -4.92 -18.61
CA ARG A 167 -28.77 -4.74 -17.16
C ARG A 167 -27.52 -4.97 -16.32
N TRP A 168 -26.60 -5.81 -16.82
CA TRP A 168 -25.32 -6.06 -16.15
C TRP A 168 -24.37 -4.85 -16.16
N LEU A 169 -24.65 -3.78 -16.93
CA LEU A 169 -23.90 -2.52 -16.83
C LEU A 169 -24.02 -1.88 -15.47
N ILE A 170 -25.17 -2.07 -14.78
CA ILE A 170 -25.33 -1.64 -13.37
C ILE A 170 -24.33 -2.39 -12.47
N GLY A 171 -24.20 -3.69 -12.67
CA GLY A 171 -23.19 -4.49 -11.95
C GLY A 171 -21.75 -4.07 -12.25
N VAL A 172 -21.46 -3.63 -13.48
CA VAL A 172 -20.15 -3.05 -13.81
C VAL A 172 -19.88 -1.78 -13.00
N ALA A 173 -20.85 -0.87 -12.95
CA ALA A 173 -20.72 0.38 -12.21
C ALA A 173 -20.61 0.14 -10.68
N LEU A 174 -21.44 -0.72 -10.11
CA LEU A 174 -21.41 -1.05 -8.68
C LEU A 174 -20.11 -1.75 -8.27
N GLY A 175 -19.65 -2.75 -9.06
CA GLY A 175 -18.36 -3.41 -8.82
C GLY A 175 -17.18 -2.45 -8.94
N GLY A 176 -17.24 -1.55 -9.93
CA GLY A 176 -16.23 -0.49 -10.12
C GLY A 176 -16.23 0.52 -8.96
N ALA A 177 -17.42 0.94 -8.48
CA ALA A 177 -17.56 1.84 -7.34
C ALA A 177 -16.99 1.21 -6.05
N PHE A 178 -17.32 -0.05 -5.79
CA PHE A 178 -16.78 -0.77 -4.64
C PHE A 178 -15.26 -0.94 -4.73
N ALA A 179 -14.75 -1.26 -5.92
CA ALA A 179 -13.31 -1.44 -6.15
C ALA A 179 -12.54 -0.13 -5.92
N ILE A 180 -12.98 1.01 -6.50
CA ILE A 180 -12.28 2.29 -6.35
C ILE A 180 -12.43 2.86 -4.93
N ALA A 181 -13.56 2.65 -4.28
CA ALA A 181 -13.78 3.02 -2.88
C ALA A 181 -12.94 2.17 -1.90
N SER A 182 -12.39 1.05 -2.38
CA SER A 182 -11.48 0.19 -1.62
C SER A 182 -10.02 0.53 -1.88
N LYS A 183 -9.61 0.71 -3.14
CA LYS A 183 -8.24 1.08 -3.49
C LYS A 183 -8.12 1.71 -4.89
N GLU A 184 -7.22 2.67 -4.99
CA GLU A 184 -6.98 3.51 -6.17
C GLU A 184 -6.52 2.74 -7.41
N HIS A 185 -5.93 1.56 -7.27
CA HIS A 185 -5.55 0.65 -8.38
C HIS A 185 -6.73 0.30 -9.30
N ALA A 186 -7.96 0.32 -8.76
CA ALA A 186 -9.17 0.06 -9.53
C ALA A 186 -9.42 1.07 -10.64
N ALA A 187 -8.72 2.20 -10.66
CA ALA A 187 -8.74 3.16 -11.77
C ALA A 187 -8.36 2.55 -13.13
N THR A 188 -7.67 1.40 -13.13
CA THR A 188 -7.31 0.65 -14.35
C THR A 188 -8.45 -0.17 -14.93
N LEU A 189 -9.58 -0.31 -14.24
CA LEU A 189 -10.70 -1.18 -14.63
C LEU A 189 -11.23 -0.90 -16.06
N PRO A 190 -11.47 0.35 -16.49
CA PRO A 190 -11.93 0.62 -17.85
C PRO A 190 -10.96 0.12 -18.91
N ALA A 191 -9.67 0.30 -18.72
CA ALA A 191 -8.64 -0.17 -19.64
C ALA A 191 -8.61 -1.71 -19.72
N THR A 192 -8.80 -2.40 -18.59
CA THR A 192 -8.85 -3.87 -18.56
C THR A 192 -10.13 -4.41 -19.20
N VAL A 193 -11.28 -3.73 -19.08
CA VAL A 193 -12.51 -4.06 -19.82
C VAL A 193 -12.23 -4.02 -21.33
N LEU A 194 -11.60 -2.95 -21.81
CA LEU A 194 -11.25 -2.78 -23.23
C LEU A 194 -10.22 -3.82 -23.69
N LEU A 195 -9.21 -4.12 -22.86
CA LEU A 195 -8.22 -5.15 -23.15
C LEU A 195 -8.87 -6.53 -23.37
N ILE A 196 -9.77 -6.94 -22.49
CA ILE A 196 -10.47 -8.23 -22.58
C ILE A 196 -11.31 -8.28 -23.88
N ALA A 197 -12.03 -7.21 -24.19
CA ALA A 197 -12.84 -7.14 -25.40
C ALA A 197 -11.97 -7.17 -26.67
N ALA A 198 -10.89 -6.40 -26.72
CA ALA A 198 -9.93 -6.40 -27.83
C ALA A 198 -9.29 -7.78 -28.02
N GLY A 199 -8.86 -8.41 -26.91
CA GLY A 199 -8.32 -9.76 -26.95
C GLY A 199 -9.30 -10.76 -27.55
N ARG A 200 -10.55 -10.72 -27.17
CA ARG A 200 -11.60 -11.62 -27.71
C ARG A 200 -11.90 -11.34 -29.19
N ALA A 201 -12.01 -10.07 -29.58
CA ALA A 201 -12.28 -9.69 -30.96
C ALA A 201 -11.17 -10.17 -31.91
N ILE A 202 -9.90 -10.00 -31.51
CA ILE A 202 -8.73 -10.43 -32.30
C ILE A 202 -8.70 -11.96 -32.49
N PHE A 203 -9.23 -12.73 -31.53
CA PHE A 203 -9.11 -14.19 -31.51
C PHE A 203 -10.37 -14.92 -31.99
N ALA A 204 -11.55 -14.25 -32.00
CA ALA A 204 -12.81 -14.90 -32.37
C ALA A 204 -13.10 -14.90 -33.86
N GLY A 205 -12.39 -14.10 -34.67
CA GLY A 205 -12.63 -13.97 -36.11
C GLY A 205 -14.03 -13.46 -36.51
N GLN A 206 -14.78 -12.90 -35.55
CA GLN A 206 -16.15 -12.39 -35.71
C GLN A 206 -16.13 -10.88 -35.99
N ASP A 207 -17.27 -10.33 -36.49
CA ASP A 207 -17.40 -8.87 -36.63
C ASP A 207 -17.15 -8.20 -35.27
N PRO A 208 -16.10 -7.37 -35.14
CA PRO A 208 -15.72 -6.77 -33.84
C PRO A 208 -16.69 -5.68 -33.40
N ARG A 209 -17.56 -5.12 -34.26
CA ARG A 209 -18.38 -3.93 -33.99
C ARG A 209 -19.38 -4.07 -32.84
N PRO A 210 -20.16 -5.17 -32.74
CA PRO A 210 -21.10 -5.35 -31.62
C PRO A 210 -20.36 -5.48 -30.27
N GLU A 211 -19.24 -6.20 -30.29
CA GLU A 211 -18.40 -6.42 -29.10
C GLU A 211 -17.73 -5.13 -28.64
N GLN A 212 -17.23 -4.30 -29.56
CA GLN A 212 -16.64 -3.01 -29.28
C GLN A 212 -17.65 -2.05 -28.63
N ARG A 213 -18.90 -1.96 -29.13
CA ARG A 213 -19.94 -1.11 -28.54
C ARG A 213 -20.28 -1.52 -27.11
N ALA A 214 -20.42 -2.83 -26.86
CA ALA A 214 -20.69 -3.34 -25.51
C ALA A 214 -19.52 -3.07 -24.56
N ALA A 215 -18.29 -3.23 -25.05
CA ALA A 215 -17.07 -2.97 -24.28
C ALA A 215 -16.91 -1.47 -23.95
N LEU A 216 -17.17 -0.59 -24.90
CA LEU A 216 -17.15 0.86 -24.67
C LEU A 216 -18.22 1.28 -23.63
N ALA A 217 -19.44 0.74 -23.73
CA ALA A 217 -20.47 0.99 -22.74
C ALA A 217 -20.06 0.49 -21.35
N ALA A 218 -19.49 -0.72 -21.25
CA ALA A 218 -19.02 -1.26 -19.98
C ALA A 218 -17.83 -0.46 -19.43
N ALA A 219 -16.88 -0.05 -20.26
CA ALA A 219 -15.76 0.79 -19.86
C ALA A 219 -16.21 2.17 -19.39
N ALA A 220 -17.20 2.78 -20.06
CA ALA A 220 -17.80 4.03 -19.62
C ALA A 220 -18.51 3.87 -18.26
N CYS A 221 -19.31 2.80 -18.07
CA CYS A 221 -19.96 2.51 -16.79
C CYS A 221 -18.94 2.26 -15.67
N ALA A 222 -17.80 1.64 -15.95
CA ALA A 222 -16.71 1.47 -15.00
C ALA A 222 -15.99 2.81 -14.69
N ALA A 223 -15.87 3.69 -15.68
CA ALA A 223 -15.19 4.99 -15.53
C ALA A 223 -15.99 5.98 -14.68
N VAL A 224 -17.32 5.97 -14.73
CA VAL A 224 -18.17 6.91 -14.00
C VAL A 224 -17.85 6.93 -12.50
N PRO A 225 -17.93 5.81 -11.74
CA PRO A 225 -17.61 5.84 -10.31
C PRO A 225 -16.16 6.23 -10.01
N ILE A 226 -15.22 5.93 -10.91
CA ILE A 226 -13.81 6.32 -10.76
C ILE A 226 -13.66 7.84 -10.86
N VAL A 227 -14.31 8.46 -11.86
CA VAL A 227 -14.32 9.92 -12.00
C VAL A 227 -14.99 10.56 -10.79
N CYS A 228 -16.16 10.07 -10.36
CA CYS A 228 -16.85 10.57 -9.16
C CYS A 228 -15.96 10.47 -7.91
N TYR A 229 -15.23 9.37 -7.75
CA TYR A 229 -14.30 9.20 -6.64
C TYR A 229 -13.19 10.26 -6.64
N PHE A 230 -12.52 10.50 -7.78
CA PHE A 230 -11.44 11.48 -7.85
C PHE A 230 -11.94 12.92 -7.75
N LEU A 231 -13.19 13.21 -8.12
CA LEU A 231 -13.83 14.52 -7.89
C LEU A 231 -14.22 14.72 -6.41
N ALA A 232 -14.65 13.67 -5.72
CA ALA A 232 -15.03 13.74 -4.31
C ALA A 232 -13.82 13.69 -3.35
N ARG A 233 -12.74 13.03 -3.73
CA ARG A 233 -11.57 12.83 -2.87
C ARG A 233 -10.98 14.11 -2.26
N PRO A 234 -10.83 15.23 -2.99
CA PRO A 234 -10.32 16.48 -2.43
C PRO A 234 -11.13 17.02 -1.26
N LEU A 235 -12.44 16.74 -1.21
CA LEU A 235 -13.32 17.16 -0.11
C LEU A 235 -12.95 16.47 1.21
N VAL A 236 -12.32 15.31 1.14
CA VAL A 236 -11.94 14.51 2.33
C VAL A 236 -10.46 14.69 2.65
N THR A 237 -9.59 14.64 1.63
CA THR A 237 -8.13 14.60 1.81
C THR A 237 -7.43 15.93 1.51
N GLY A 238 -8.15 16.92 1.00
CA GLY A 238 -7.57 18.19 0.56
C GLY A 238 -6.82 18.13 -0.78
N ALA A 239 -6.69 16.93 -1.40
CA ALA A 239 -5.96 16.76 -2.67
C ALA A 239 -6.57 15.67 -3.55
N THR A 240 -6.57 15.86 -4.87
CA THR A 240 -7.04 14.86 -5.85
C THR A 240 -6.12 13.64 -5.91
N PHE A 241 -4.82 13.88 -5.90
CA PHE A 241 -3.79 12.85 -5.78
C PHE A 241 -3.16 12.95 -4.40
N ALA A 242 -2.61 11.85 -3.89
CA ALA A 242 -2.01 11.87 -2.56
C ALA A 242 -1.04 13.06 -2.44
N ALA A 243 -1.27 13.91 -1.46
CA ALA A 243 -0.32 14.95 -1.07
C ALA A 243 0.93 14.33 -0.42
N GLY A 244 0.89 13.03 -0.21
CA GLY A 244 1.99 12.20 0.23
C GLY A 244 3.13 12.26 -0.75
N GLY A 245 4.32 12.19 -0.26
CA GLY A 245 5.55 12.42 -0.99
C GLY A 245 5.78 11.50 -2.18
N ILE A 246 6.84 11.77 -2.87
CA ILE A 246 7.47 10.86 -3.84
C ILE A 246 8.28 9.85 -3.03
N ALA A 247 8.29 8.58 -3.47
CA ALA A 247 9.08 7.52 -2.83
C ALA A 247 10.53 7.97 -2.58
N PRO A 248 11.09 7.65 -1.40
CA PRO A 248 12.49 7.95 -1.12
C PRO A 248 13.41 7.45 -2.23
N GLY A 249 14.39 8.26 -2.60
CA GLY A 249 15.30 7.98 -3.71
C GLY A 249 14.78 8.39 -5.10
N LEU A 250 13.49 8.77 -5.23
CA LEU A 250 12.92 9.33 -6.47
C LEU A 250 12.64 10.85 -6.36
N LYS A 251 12.72 11.39 -5.16
CA LYS A 251 12.46 12.81 -4.89
C LYS A 251 13.48 13.68 -5.63
N GLY A 252 13.01 14.76 -6.24
CA GLY A 252 13.86 15.64 -7.07
C GLY A 252 14.12 15.14 -8.51
N MET A 253 13.75 13.88 -8.85
CA MET A 253 13.84 13.39 -10.22
C MET A 253 12.70 13.92 -11.07
N GLY A 254 12.99 14.41 -12.27
CA GLY A 254 12.00 14.68 -13.32
C GLY A 254 11.33 13.38 -13.81
N ALA A 255 10.25 13.51 -14.58
CA ALA A 255 9.47 12.35 -15.07
C ALA A 255 10.32 11.31 -15.81
N LEU A 256 11.26 11.74 -16.66
CA LEU A 256 12.16 10.85 -17.38
C LEU A 256 13.15 10.14 -16.45
N GLY A 257 13.67 10.85 -15.44
CA GLY A 257 14.55 10.24 -14.43
C GLY A 257 13.83 9.17 -13.63
N ARG A 258 12.60 9.44 -13.17
CA ARG A 258 11.77 8.43 -12.50
C ARG A 258 11.47 7.23 -13.40
N ALA A 259 11.09 7.48 -14.67
CA ALA A 259 10.81 6.40 -15.62
C ALA A 259 12.05 5.52 -15.83
N SER A 260 13.23 6.12 -15.96
CA SER A 260 14.51 5.40 -16.07
C SER A 260 14.80 4.58 -14.81
N ALA A 261 14.70 5.17 -13.63
CA ALA A 261 14.91 4.47 -12.36
C ALA A 261 13.95 3.29 -12.18
N MET A 262 12.66 3.48 -12.50
CA MET A 262 11.65 2.44 -12.37
C MET A 262 11.78 1.36 -13.47
N LEU A 263 12.27 1.70 -14.66
CA LEU A 263 12.64 0.70 -15.66
C LEU A 263 13.77 -0.19 -15.14
N ALA A 264 14.81 0.39 -14.55
CA ALA A 264 15.89 -0.39 -13.93
C ALA A 264 15.39 -1.27 -12.77
N LEU A 265 14.32 -0.87 -12.07
CA LEU A 265 13.72 -1.64 -11.00
C LEU A 265 12.78 -2.75 -11.50
N SER A 266 12.32 -2.69 -12.75
CA SER A 266 11.31 -3.61 -13.27
C SER A 266 11.71 -5.11 -13.25
N PRO A 267 12.99 -5.52 -13.35
CA PRO A 267 13.37 -6.93 -13.16
C PRO A 267 12.97 -7.48 -11.78
N GLU A 268 12.89 -6.62 -10.75
CA GLU A 268 12.44 -7.03 -9.43
C GLU A 268 10.94 -7.39 -9.41
N TRP A 269 10.09 -6.66 -10.15
CA TRP A 269 8.69 -7.05 -10.33
C TRP A 269 8.55 -8.40 -11.05
N TRP A 270 9.36 -8.65 -12.11
CA TRP A 270 9.40 -9.95 -12.78
C TRP A 270 9.79 -11.07 -11.82
N ARG A 271 10.84 -10.85 -11.02
CA ARG A 271 11.29 -11.80 -10.02
C ARG A 271 10.18 -12.12 -9.01
N LEU A 272 9.54 -11.09 -8.46
CA LEU A 272 8.45 -11.26 -7.48
C LEU A 272 7.22 -11.97 -8.05
N LEU A 273 6.88 -11.69 -9.33
CA LEU A 273 5.70 -12.28 -9.97
C LEU A 273 5.93 -13.73 -10.45
N PHE A 274 7.15 -14.11 -10.81
CA PHE A 274 7.40 -15.42 -11.42
C PHE A 274 8.36 -16.32 -10.63
N VAL A 275 9.20 -15.75 -9.76
CA VAL A 275 10.20 -16.47 -8.95
C VAL A 275 10.24 -15.88 -7.53
N PRO A 276 9.14 -15.94 -6.77
CA PRO A 276 9.00 -15.30 -5.45
C PRO A 276 9.69 -16.08 -4.31
N ILE A 277 10.97 -16.44 -4.50
CA ILE A 277 11.75 -17.19 -3.51
C ILE A 277 12.16 -16.26 -2.36
N HIS A 278 12.74 -15.11 -2.71
CA HIS A 278 13.15 -14.08 -1.75
C HIS A 278 12.11 -12.98 -1.68
N LEU A 279 11.48 -12.87 -0.55
CA LEU A 279 10.44 -11.90 -0.22
C LEU A 279 10.94 -11.03 0.94
N SER A 280 10.49 -9.77 0.99
CA SER A 280 10.85 -8.84 2.06
C SER A 280 9.64 -8.03 2.50
N ALA A 281 9.61 -7.60 3.75
CA ALA A 281 8.61 -6.64 4.22
C ALA A 281 8.95 -5.20 3.78
N ASP A 282 10.16 -4.95 3.25
CA ASP A 282 10.57 -3.63 2.77
C ASP A 282 11.53 -3.70 1.58
N TYR A 283 11.27 -2.82 0.60
CA TYR A 283 12.03 -2.67 -0.65
C TYR A 283 12.46 -1.21 -0.84
N SER A 284 12.85 -0.54 0.23
CA SER A 284 13.27 0.86 0.20
C SER A 284 14.70 1.04 -0.35
N PRO A 285 15.11 2.29 -0.63
CA PRO A 285 16.48 2.62 -1.01
C PRO A 285 17.52 2.07 -0.05
N ALA A 286 18.71 1.78 -0.57
CA ALA A 286 19.82 1.04 -0.02
C ALA A 286 19.60 -0.48 0.10
N GLN A 287 18.37 -0.97 0.30
CA GLN A 287 18.04 -2.39 0.10
C GLN A 287 17.86 -2.67 -1.39
N VAL A 288 17.14 -1.80 -2.09
CA VAL A 288 16.97 -1.85 -3.54
C VAL A 288 17.69 -0.65 -4.17
N THR A 289 18.55 -0.90 -5.14
CA THR A 289 19.33 0.16 -5.78
C THR A 289 18.46 0.97 -6.73
N VAL A 290 18.30 2.27 -6.46
CA VAL A 290 17.67 3.22 -7.37
C VAL A 290 18.75 3.74 -8.35
N ALA A 291 18.59 3.40 -9.63
CA ALA A 291 19.56 3.80 -10.64
C ALA A 291 19.44 5.30 -10.96
N THR A 292 20.54 6.02 -10.88
CA THR A 292 20.65 7.46 -11.23
C THR A 292 21.15 7.70 -12.65
N GLY A 293 21.53 6.63 -13.37
CA GLY A 293 22.01 6.68 -14.75
C GLY A 293 21.84 5.35 -15.45
N LEU A 294 22.19 5.26 -16.74
CA LEU A 294 22.11 4.03 -17.51
C LEU A 294 23.04 2.95 -16.96
N SER A 295 22.52 1.73 -16.79
CA SER A 295 23.23 0.59 -16.22
C SER A 295 22.87 -0.69 -16.97
N ARG A 296 23.61 -1.78 -16.72
CA ARG A 296 23.33 -3.11 -17.28
C ARG A 296 21.92 -3.62 -16.93
N VAL A 297 21.37 -3.16 -15.82
CA VAL A 297 20.02 -3.54 -15.38
C VAL A 297 18.94 -2.98 -16.33
N HIS A 298 19.16 -1.82 -16.95
CA HIS A 298 18.25 -1.28 -17.97
C HIS A 298 18.21 -2.19 -19.22
N ALA A 299 19.36 -2.72 -19.65
CA ALA A 299 19.42 -3.67 -20.76
C ALA A 299 18.64 -4.97 -20.43
N LEU A 300 18.78 -5.49 -19.21
CA LEU A 300 18.02 -6.63 -18.71
C LEU A 300 16.51 -6.31 -18.69
N ALA A 301 16.14 -5.15 -18.15
CA ALA A 301 14.75 -4.71 -18.08
C ALA A 301 14.11 -4.61 -19.47
N LEU A 302 14.82 -4.00 -20.42
CA LEU A 302 14.37 -3.90 -21.81
C LEU A 302 14.28 -5.29 -22.47
N ALA A 303 15.27 -6.16 -22.25
CA ALA A 303 15.25 -7.53 -22.78
C ALA A 303 14.04 -8.33 -22.24
N LEU A 304 13.72 -8.20 -20.95
CA LEU A 304 12.53 -8.82 -20.35
C LEU A 304 11.24 -8.26 -20.97
N ALA A 305 11.13 -6.94 -21.11
CA ALA A 305 9.95 -6.30 -21.70
C ALA A 305 9.76 -6.70 -23.17
N VAL A 306 10.83 -6.66 -23.98
CA VAL A 306 10.82 -7.10 -25.39
C VAL A 306 10.50 -8.59 -25.49
N GLY A 307 11.14 -9.43 -24.65
CA GLY A 307 10.87 -10.86 -24.58
C GLY A 307 9.39 -11.15 -24.28
N ALA A 308 8.81 -10.47 -23.29
CA ALA A 308 7.40 -10.59 -22.96
C ALA A 308 6.49 -10.16 -24.11
N ALA A 309 6.81 -9.04 -24.78
CA ALA A 309 6.07 -8.57 -25.95
C ALA A 309 6.15 -9.57 -27.12
N LEU A 310 7.32 -10.15 -27.38
CA LEU A 310 7.52 -11.18 -28.42
C LEU A 310 6.74 -12.47 -28.08
N VAL A 311 6.77 -12.92 -26.84
CA VAL A 311 5.99 -14.09 -26.38
C VAL A 311 4.50 -13.81 -26.53
N ALA A 312 4.03 -12.64 -26.08
CA ALA A 312 2.64 -12.22 -26.25
C ALA A 312 2.22 -12.21 -27.73
N TRP A 313 3.06 -11.62 -28.57
CA TRP A 313 2.83 -11.59 -30.04
C TRP A 313 2.81 -12.98 -30.67
N ARG A 314 3.80 -13.81 -30.35
CA ARG A 314 3.95 -15.17 -30.94
C ARG A 314 2.79 -16.08 -30.55
N LEU A 315 2.33 -15.96 -29.27
CA LEU A 315 1.28 -16.81 -28.73
C LEU A 315 -0.14 -16.21 -28.86
N ARG A 316 -0.29 -15.01 -29.39
CA ARG A 316 -1.57 -14.29 -29.41
C ARG A 316 -2.74 -15.05 -30.05
N ARG A 317 -2.47 -15.96 -30.99
CA ARG A 317 -3.50 -16.80 -31.64
C ARG A 317 -3.64 -18.18 -30.99
N ALA A 318 -2.54 -18.80 -30.58
CA ALA A 318 -2.53 -20.15 -30.03
C ALA A 318 -2.92 -20.16 -28.53
N ALA A 319 -2.53 -19.15 -27.78
CA ALA A 319 -2.80 -19.01 -26.35
C ALA A 319 -3.08 -17.53 -26.01
N PRO A 320 -4.23 -16.99 -26.40
CA PRO A 320 -4.57 -15.56 -26.21
C PRO A 320 -4.50 -15.09 -24.77
N GLY A 321 -4.75 -15.98 -23.81
CA GLY A 321 -4.62 -15.68 -22.38
C GLY A 321 -3.21 -15.23 -21.97
N VAL A 322 -2.15 -15.57 -22.74
CA VAL A 322 -0.79 -15.06 -22.50
C VAL A 322 -0.72 -13.58 -22.79
N ALA A 323 -1.18 -13.16 -23.98
CA ALA A 323 -1.16 -11.75 -24.37
C ALA A 323 -2.06 -10.88 -23.48
N ILE A 324 -3.27 -11.36 -23.19
CA ILE A 324 -4.22 -10.69 -22.29
C ILE A 324 -3.61 -10.57 -20.90
N GLY A 325 -3.03 -11.64 -20.35
CA GLY A 325 -2.45 -11.65 -19.01
C GLY A 325 -1.25 -10.71 -18.87
N LEU A 326 -0.31 -10.73 -19.83
CA LEU A 326 0.85 -9.83 -19.80
C LEU A 326 0.44 -8.35 -19.95
N ALA A 327 -0.52 -8.06 -20.83
CA ALA A 327 -1.05 -6.70 -20.99
C ALA A 327 -1.83 -6.25 -19.75
N TRP A 328 -2.60 -7.14 -19.12
CA TRP A 328 -3.25 -6.86 -17.82
C TRP A 328 -2.23 -6.52 -16.76
N THR A 329 -1.17 -7.33 -16.60
CA THR A 329 -0.08 -7.05 -15.65
C THR A 329 0.50 -5.65 -15.86
N ALA A 330 0.79 -5.28 -17.11
CA ALA A 330 1.31 -3.96 -17.44
C ALA A 330 0.33 -2.83 -17.12
N ILE A 331 -0.96 -2.97 -17.46
CA ILE A 331 -2.01 -1.98 -17.18
C ILE A 331 -2.17 -1.76 -15.67
N THR A 332 -2.26 -2.84 -14.91
CA THR A 332 -2.52 -2.74 -13.46
C THR A 332 -1.27 -2.39 -12.65
N LEU A 333 -0.08 -2.61 -13.19
CA LEU A 333 1.18 -2.16 -12.60
C LEU A 333 1.42 -0.64 -12.83
N ALA A 334 0.89 -0.08 -13.91
CA ALA A 334 1.16 1.30 -14.30
C ALA A 334 0.89 2.36 -13.20
N PRO A 335 -0.22 2.33 -12.44
CA PRO A 335 -0.47 3.32 -11.38
C PRO A 335 0.50 3.26 -10.22
N VAL A 336 1.09 2.09 -9.94
CA VAL A 336 2.00 1.86 -8.80
C VAL A 336 3.47 1.84 -9.22
N SER A 337 3.73 2.08 -10.50
CA SER A 337 5.08 2.07 -11.07
C SER A 337 5.89 3.33 -10.80
N ASN A 338 5.36 4.35 -10.12
CA ASN A 338 5.96 5.68 -9.97
C ASN A 338 6.29 6.40 -11.29
N VAL A 339 5.89 5.84 -12.45
CA VAL A 339 6.11 6.46 -13.77
C VAL A 339 5.01 7.47 -14.08
N LEU A 340 3.74 7.02 -14.07
CA LEU A 340 2.58 7.86 -14.38
C LEU A 340 2.18 8.74 -13.19
N VAL A 341 2.09 8.13 -12.02
CA VAL A 341 1.72 8.80 -10.76
C VAL A 341 2.80 8.48 -9.74
N PRO A 342 3.45 9.48 -9.16
CA PRO A 342 4.36 9.26 -8.03
C PRO A 342 3.58 8.72 -6.83
N THR A 343 4.18 7.77 -6.12
CA THR A 343 3.67 7.22 -4.87
C THR A 343 4.75 7.28 -3.79
N GLU A 344 4.38 7.17 -2.53
CA GLU A 344 5.32 7.15 -1.40
C GLU A 344 6.13 5.85 -1.31
N ILE A 345 5.74 4.82 -2.05
CA ILE A 345 6.32 3.48 -1.97
C ILE A 345 7.10 3.20 -3.25
N LEU A 346 8.40 2.89 -3.11
CA LEU A 346 9.24 2.54 -4.24
C LEU A 346 8.81 1.21 -4.87
N LEU A 347 8.68 0.19 -4.05
CA LEU A 347 8.19 -1.14 -4.36
C LEU A 347 7.63 -1.78 -3.08
N ALA A 348 6.54 -2.56 -3.20
CA ALA A 348 6.02 -3.41 -2.14
C ALA A 348 5.31 -4.62 -2.74
N GLU A 349 5.33 -5.77 -2.05
CA GLU A 349 4.69 -7.00 -2.51
C GLU A 349 3.18 -6.81 -2.68
N ARG A 350 2.53 -6.09 -1.76
CA ARG A 350 1.09 -5.79 -1.83
C ARG A 350 0.67 -5.07 -3.11
N THR A 351 1.54 -4.27 -3.72
CA THR A 351 1.22 -3.56 -4.96
C THR A 351 1.11 -4.49 -6.17
N LEU A 352 1.64 -5.71 -6.05
CA LEU A 352 1.60 -6.73 -7.09
C LEU A 352 0.35 -7.62 -7.02
N TYR A 353 -0.54 -7.44 -6.03
CA TYR A 353 -1.73 -8.29 -5.88
C TYR A 353 -2.62 -8.29 -7.13
N LEU A 354 -3.02 -7.12 -7.62
CA LEU A 354 -3.83 -7.01 -8.84
C LEU A 354 -3.04 -7.30 -10.13
N PRO A 355 -1.77 -6.88 -10.31
CA PRO A 355 -0.94 -7.29 -11.43
C PRO A 355 -0.70 -8.79 -11.55
N SER A 356 -0.57 -9.50 -10.43
CA SER A 356 -0.35 -10.95 -10.43
C SER A 356 -1.51 -11.75 -11.07
N TRP A 357 -2.74 -11.20 -11.10
CA TRP A 357 -3.85 -11.81 -11.81
C TRP A 357 -3.55 -12.01 -13.29
N GLY A 358 -2.96 -11.00 -13.91
CA GLY A 358 -2.50 -11.11 -15.29
C GLY A 358 -1.35 -12.09 -15.45
N ALA A 359 -0.38 -12.05 -14.54
CA ALA A 359 0.79 -12.93 -14.58
C ALA A 359 0.41 -14.42 -14.47
N VAL A 360 -0.47 -14.79 -13.51
CA VAL A 360 -0.90 -16.19 -13.37
C VAL A 360 -1.79 -16.63 -14.53
N LEU A 361 -2.62 -15.75 -15.13
CA LEU A 361 -3.38 -16.04 -16.33
C LEU A 361 -2.45 -16.32 -17.51
N ALA A 362 -1.40 -15.51 -17.68
CA ALA A 362 -0.41 -15.70 -18.72
C ALA A 362 0.33 -17.03 -18.53
N LEU A 363 0.80 -17.31 -17.31
CA LEU A 363 1.53 -18.53 -16.99
C LEU A 363 0.67 -19.80 -17.18
N ALA A 364 -0.56 -19.80 -16.69
CA ALA A 364 -1.49 -20.91 -16.86
C ALA A 364 -1.84 -21.16 -18.34
N SER A 365 -2.05 -20.07 -19.11
CA SER A 365 -2.33 -20.18 -20.55
C SER A 365 -1.12 -20.69 -21.34
N ALA A 366 0.08 -20.21 -21.00
CA ALA A 366 1.31 -20.70 -21.61
C ALA A 366 1.53 -22.19 -21.29
N GLY A 367 1.39 -22.60 -20.02
CA GLY A 367 1.52 -23.98 -19.60
C GLY A 367 0.51 -24.91 -20.27
N ALA A 368 -0.73 -24.46 -20.48
CA ALA A 368 -1.73 -25.22 -21.23
C ALA A 368 -1.35 -25.43 -22.70
N ALA A 369 -0.70 -24.45 -23.33
CA ALA A 369 -0.27 -24.50 -24.73
C ALA A 369 1.00 -25.33 -24.97
N LEU A 370 1.78 -25.68 -23.93
CA LEU A 370 2.98 -26.50 -24.10
C LEU A 370 2.63 -27.90 -24.64
N PRO A 371 3.46 -28.48 -25.53
CA PRO A 371 3.23 -29.80 -26.11
C PRO A 371 3.62 -30.96 -25.15
N TRP A 372 3.42 -30.74 -23.86
CA TRP A 372 3.76 -31.73 -22.83
C TRP A 372 2.60 -32.71 -22.59
N ARG A 373 2.93 -33.92 -22.13
CA ARG A 373 1.94 -34.90 -21.72
C ARG A 373 1.08 -34.34 -20.56
N PRO A 374 -0.24 -34.60 -20.52
CA PRO A 374 -1.11 -34.09 -19.45
C PRO A 374 -0.60 -34.37 -18.04
N ARG A 375 -0.08 -35.57 -17.79
CA ARG A 375 0.52 -35.95 -16.49
C ARG A 375 1.69 -35.05 -16.08
N VAL A 376 2.54 -34.64 -17.04
CA VAL A 376 3.67 -33.73 -16.78
C VAL A 376 3.15 -32.32 -16.43
N LYS A 377 2.17 -31.81 -17.18
CA LYS A 377 1.53 -30.53 -16.87
C LYS A 377 0.93 -30.51 -15.47
N THR A 378 0.21 -31.57 -15.11
CA THR A 378 -0.40 -31.71 -13.77
C THR A 378 0.68 -31.79 -12.68
N ALA A 379 1.75 -32.57 -12.89
CA ALA A 379 2.84 -32.68 -11.93
C ALA A 379 3.58 -31.36 -11.71
N VAL A 380 3.86 -30.61 -12.79
CA VAL A 380 4.50 -29.27 -12.70
C VAL A 380 3.57 -28.29 -11.97
N LEU A 381 2.29 -28.26 -12.31
CA LEU A 381 1.32 -27.40 -11.63
C LEU A 381 1.24 -27.76 -10.14
N ALA A 382 1.12 -29.03 -9.80
CA ALA A 382 1.08 -29.49 -8.41
C ALA A 382 2.35 -29.10 -7.64
N LEU A 383 3.53 -29.25 -8.23
CA LEU A 383 4.79 -28.82 -7.63
C LEU A 383 4.81 -27.31 -7.34
N LEU A 384 4.40 -26.48 -8.32
CA LEU A 384 4.35 -25.02 -8.14
C LEU A 384 3.34 -24.61 -7.06
N VAL A 385 2.16 -25.24 -7.05
CA VAL A 385 1.12 -24.99 -6.06
C VAL A 385 1.59 -25.39 -4.66
N LEU A 386 2.20 -26.57 -4.49
CA LEU A 386 2.70 -27.04 -3.21
C LEU A 386 3.86 -26.17 -2.70
N ALA A 387 4.82 -25.83 -3.57
CA ALA A 387 5.93 -24.96 -3.22
C ALA A 387 5.45 -23.55 -2.83
N GLY A 388 4.51 -22.99 -3.61
CA GLY A 388 3.89 -21.71 -3.32
C GLY A 388 3.12 -21.73 -1.98
N ALA A 389 2.30 -22.76 -1.74
CA ALA A 389 1.55 -22.94 -0.51
C ALA A 389 2.48 -23.05 0.71
N ALA A 390 3.50 -23.90 0.63
CA ALA A 390 4.48 -24.07 1.71
C ALA A 390 5.19 -22.75 2.04
N ARG A 391 5.61 -22.00 1.00
CA ARG A 391 6.28 -20.70 1.18
C ARG A 391 5.32 -19.65 1.77
N SER A 392 4.06 -19.62 1.33
CA SER A 392 3.04 -18.71 1.83
C SER A 392 2.71 -18.97 3.30
N VAL A 393 2.47 -20.21 3.66
CA VAL A 393 2.20 -20.63 5.05
C VAL A 393 3.38 -20.28 5.97
N ALA A 394 4.62 -20.61 5.56
CA ALA A 394 5.81 -20.30 6.34
C ALA A 394 6.01 -18.79 6.55
N ARG A 395 5.60 -17.96 5.56
CA ARG A 395 5.76 -16.51 5.64
C ARG A 395 4.66 -15.82 6.47
N ALA A 396 3.48 -16.39 6.58
CA ALA A 396 2.34 -15.76 7.26
C ALA A 396 2.65 -15.38 8.71
N SER A 397 3.49 -16.16 9.40
CA SER A 397 3.86 -15.96 10.80
C SER A 397 4.72 -14.70 11.08
N ILE A 398 5.29 -14.06 10.06
CA ILE A 398 6.07 -12.84 10.29
C ILE A 398 5.19 -11.64 10.71
N TRP A 399 3.89 -11.67 10.41
CA TRP A 399 2.91 -10.67 10.87
C TRP A 399 2.19 -11.08 12.16
N GLN A 400 2.72 -12.03 12.91
CA GLN A 400 2.08 -12.47 14.15
C GLN A 400 2.19 -11.42 15.27
N ASP A 401 3.32 -10.72 15.33
CA ASP A 401 3.61 -9.63 16.26
C ASP A 401 4.72 -8.72 15.69
N ASP A 402 4.90 -7.53 16.30
CA ASP A 402 5.91 -6.56 15.86
C ASP A 402 7.34 -7.09 15.99
N ASP A 403 7.64 -7.91 17.00
CA ASP A 403 8.98 -8.46 17.20
C ASP A 403 9.38 -9.39 16.05
N ARG A 404 8.47 -10.27 15.62
CA ARG A 404 8.69 -11.17 14.48
C ARG A 404 8.77 -10.41 13.16
N TRP A 405 7.93 -9.41 13.00
CA TRP A 405 7.95 -8.55 11.83
C TRP A 405 9.28 -7.79 11.73
N PHE A 406 9.73 -7.21 12.85
CA PHE A 406 11.00 -6.50 12.88
C PHE A 406 12.19 -7.44 12.69
N ALA A 407 12.20 -8.62 13.31
CA ALA A 407 13.22 -9.64 13.07
C ALA A 407 13.27 -10.11 11.59
N ALA A 408 12.11 -10.20 10.93
CA ALA A 408 12.05 -10.50 9.51
C ALA A 408 12.62 -9.33 8.67
N LEU A 409 12.33 -8.09 9.05
CA LEU A 409 12.86 -6.90 8.39
C LEU A 409 14.39 -6.84 8.50
N GLN A 410 14.95 -7.09 9.69
CA GLN A 410 16.40 -7.16 9.94
C GLN A 410 17.08 -8.24 9.08
N ARG A 411 16.44 -9.39 8.90
CA ARG A 411 16.98 -10.51 8.10
C ARG A 411 16.87 -10.25 6.60
N ASP A 412 15.69 -9.80 6.14
CA ASP A 412 15.33 -9.73 4.72
C ASP A 412 15.72 -8.40 4.07
N ALA A 413 15.78 -7.31 4.85
CA ALA A 413 16.11 -5.94 4.39
C ALA A 413 17.08 -5.19 5.32
N PRO A 414 18.24 -5.76 5.69
CA PRO A 414 19.15 -5.17 6.70
C PRO A 414 19.74 -3.81 6.32
N ARG A 415 19.76 -3.47 5.03
CA ARG A 415 20.30 -2.19 4.52
C ARG A 415 19.23 -1.15 4.24
N SER A 416 17.94 -1.51 4.34
CA SER A 416 16.84 -0.59 4.15
C SER A 416 16.94 0.57 5.13
N TYR A 417 16.65 1.79 4.68
CA TYR A 417 16.59 2.93 5.59
C TYR A 417 15.60 2.69 6.73
N ARG A 418 14.52 1.95 6.47
CA ARG A 418 13.48 1.66 7.46
C ARG A 418 14.00 0.76 8.57
N THR A 419 14.71 -0.32 8.20
CA THR A 419 15.38 -1.19 9.18
C THR A 419 16.40 -0.42 10.00
N LEU A 420 17.26 0.35 9.35
CA LEU A 420 18.27 1.17 10.01
C LEU A 420 17.64 2.22 10.93
N TRP A 421 16.53 2.82 10.52
CA TRP A 421 15.80 3.79 11.33
C TRP A 421 15.20 3.15 12.59
N MET A 422 14.52 2.00 12.45
CA MET A 422 13.94 1.26 13.57
C MET A 422 15.02 0.74 14.53
N GLU A 423 16.14 0.23 14.02
CA GLU A 423 17.32 -0.12 14.84
C GLU A 423 17.84 1.08 15.65
N GLY A 424 17.82 2.26 15.04
CA GLY A 424 18.19 3.50 15.71
C GLY A 424 17.22 3.86 16.84
N GLN A 425 15.92 3.75 16.59
CA GLN A 425 14.88 4.00 17.59
C GLN A 425 14.93 2.99 18.75
N ASP A 426 15.09 1.69 18.43
CA ASP A 426 15.22 0.64 19.44
C ASP A 426 16.46 0.84 20.33
N ALA A 427 17.59 1.15 19.71
CA ALA A 427 18.81 1.46 20.44
C ALA A 427 18.66 2.71 21.34
N PHE A 428 17.88 3.69 20.90
CA PHE A 428 17.55 4.88 21.69
C PHE A 428 16.71 4.51 22.92
N VAL A 429 15.64 3.74 22.74
CA VAL A 429 14.79 3.27 23.85
C VAL A 429 15.62 2.45 24.84
N ALA A 430 16.53 1.63 24.35
CA ALA A 430 17.45 0.83 25.16
C ALA A 430 18.64 1.63 25.74
N GLN A 431 18.65 2.95 25.58
CA GLN A 431 19.72 3.86 26.03
C GLN A 431 21.11 3.53 25.49
N ARG A 432 21.19 2.83 24.35
CA ARG A 432 22.44 2.51 23.65
C ARG A 432 22.85 3.64 22.70
N TRP A 433 23.23 4.78 23.29
CA TRP A 433 23.39 6.07 22.60
C TRP A 433 24.26 6.02 21.33
N GLY A 434 25.49 5.51 21.41
CA GLY A 434 26.40 5.46 20.25
C GLY A 434 25.90 4.53 19.13
N THR A 435 25.18 3.46 19.49
CA THR A 435 24.55 2.55 18.53
C THR A 435 23.38 3.23 17.83
N GLY A 436 22.51 3.91 18.60
CA GLY A 436 21.35 4.62 18.06
C GLY A 436 21.75 5.73 17.09
N GLU A 437 22.72 6.56 17.48
CA GLU A 437 23.27 7.60 16.60
C GLU A 437 23.81 7.01 15.29
N ARG A 438 24.61 5.95 15.36
CA ARG A 438 25.17 5.30 14.18
C ARG A 438 24.08 4.82 13.22
N TYR A 439 23.04 4.14 13.72
CA TYR A 439 21.96 3.63 12.89
C TYR A 439 21.11 4.76 12.30
N LEU A 440 20.78 5.80 13.06
CA LEU A 440 20.04 6.96 12.54
C LEU A 440 20.83 7.70 11.46
N ARG A 441 22.14 7.84 11.60
CA ARG A 441 23.01 8.41 10.55
C ARG A 441 23.06 7.53 9.30
N LEU A 442 23.08 6.20 9.45
CA LEU A 442 22.99 5.28 8.33
C LEU A 442 21.62 5.37 7.64
N ALA A 443 20.53 5.51 8.40
CA ALA A 443 19.20 5.72 7.84
C ALA A 443 19.11 7.03 7.04
N ILE A 444 19.68 8.12 7.55
CA ILE A 444 19.78 9.40 6.84
C ILE A 444 20.59 9.26 5.55
N ALA A 445 21.70 8.53 5.59
CA ALA A 445 22.52 8.30 4.40
C ALA A 445 21.81 7.42 3.35
N ALA A 446 21.02 6.44 3.80
CA ALA A 446 20.23 5.57 2.93
C ALA A 446 19.04 6.27 2.26
N ALA A 447 18.45 7.27 2.93
CA ALA A 447 17.33 8.07 2.43
C ALA A 447 17.51 9.56 2.80
N PRO A 448 18.41 10.27 2.12
CA PRO A 448 18.78 11.65 2.48
C PRO A 448 17.66 12.67 2.27
N ASP A 449 16.68 12.34 1.46
CA ASP A 449 15.48 13.12 1.18
C ASP A 449 14.34 12.91 2.19
N LEU A 450 14.52 12.02 3.19
CA LEU A 450 13.52 11.71 4.19
C LEU A 450 13.79 12.50 5.50
N PRO A 451 12.81 13.30 6.00
CA PRO A 451 13.01 14.11 7.21
C PRO A 451 12.95 13.30 8.51
N GLY A 452 12.15 12.22 8.59
CA GLY A 452 11.87 11.48 9.82
C GLY A 452 13.09 11.01 10.61
N PRO A 453 14.10 10.36 10.02
CA PRO A 453 15.31 9.96 10.74
C PRO A 453 16.09 11.13 11.33
N ARG A 454 16.04 12.34 10.70
CA ARG A 454 16.62 13.57 11.25
C ARG A 454 15.88 14.06 12.49
N ASP A 455 14.55 13.99 12.46
CA ASP A 455 13.74 14.36 13.63
C ASP A 455 14.08 13.48 14.84
N ASP A 456 14.24 12.17 14.62
CA ASP A 456 14.57 11.23 15.69
C ASP A 456 15.99 11.42 16.18
N LEU A 457 16.94 11.68 15.29
CA LEU A 457 18.32 11.99 15.70
C LEU A 457 18.39 13.33 16.46
N ALA A 458 17.58 14.32 16.06
CA ALA A 458 17.47 15.58 16.80
C ALA A 458 16.87 15.38 18.19
N ALA A 459 15.80 14.54 18.31
CA ALA A 459 15.23 14.17 19.61
C ALA A 459 16.27 13.46 20.50
N PHE A 460 17.06 12.58 19.90
CA PHE A 460 18.15 11.89 20.55
C PHE A 460 19.19 12.86 21.11
N TYR A 461 19.67 13.81 20.31
CA TYR A 461 20.62 14.83 20.77
C TYR A 461 20.03 15.76 21.84
N ALA A 462 18.75 16.16 21.69
CA ALA A 462 18.05 16.97 22.68
C ALA A 462 17.94 16.25 24.02
N ALA A 463 17.63 14.95 24.04
CA ALA A 463 17.59 14.13 25.24
C ALA A 463 18.97 13.99 25.92
N ALA A 464 20.04 14.01 25.13
CA ALA A 464 21.42 14.00 25.61
C ALA A 464 21.94 15.40 26.01
N GLY A 465 21.11 16.46 25.94
CA GLY A 465 21.52 17.84 26.23
C GLY A 465 22.39 18.49 25.13
N GLN A 466 22.53 17.84 23.99
CA GLN A 466 23.31 18.32 22.85
C GLN A 466 22.41 19.17 21.91
N TRP A 467 22.13 20.39 22.36
CA TRP A 467 21.11 21.24 21.73
C TRP A 467 21.49 21.77 20.34
N HIS A 468 22.76 22.17 20.14
CA HIS A 468 23.21 22.72 18.84
C HIS A 468 23.08 21.71 17.69
N PRO A 469 23.56 20.44 17.81
CA PRO A 469 23.30 19.41 16.80
C PRO A 469 21.80 19.14 16.58
N ALA A 470 20.98 19.17 17.64
CA ALA A 470 19.54 18.99 17.51
C ALA A 470 18.90 20.12 16.67
N VAL A 471 19.25 21.37 16.92
CA VAL A 471 18.78 22.54 16.15
C VAL A 471 19.18 22.42 14.67
N ALA A 472 20.43 22.05 14.38
CA ALA A 472 20.90 21.88 13.00
C ALA A 472 20.06 20.84 12.25
N LEU A 473 19.83 19.65 12.84
CA LEU A 473 19.03 18.59 12.22
C LEU A 473 17.56 18.98 12.04
N LEU A 474 16.98 19.73 12.98
CA LEU A 474 15.59 20.22 12.85
C LEU A 474 15.47 21.24 11.71
N HIS A 475 16.45 22.11 11.50
CA HIS A 475 16.48 22.99 10.34
C HIS A 475 16.62 22.21 9.02
N GLU A 476 17.49 21.19 8.96
CA GLU A 476 17.58 20.29 7.81
C GLU A 476 16.24 19.59 7.54
N SER A 477 15.58 19.07 8.58
CA SER A 477 14.27 18.42 8.48
C SER A 477 13.21 19.36 7.91
N LEU A 478 13.12 20.59 8.42
CA LEU A 478 12.20 21.63 7.95
C LEU A 478 12.48 22.06 6.51
N ALA A 479 13.76 22.08 6.09
CA ALA A 479 14.14 22.37 4.71
C ALA A 479 13.69 21.27 3.74
N LEU A 480 13.63 20.01 4.19
CA LEU A 480 13.11 18.89 3.40
C LEU A 480 11.59 18.89 3.33
N ASP A 481 10.91 19.15 4.46
CA ASP A 481 9.45 19.20 4.53
C ASP A 481 8.96 20.02 5.75
N SER A 482 8.55 21.26 5.48
CA SER A 482 7.99 22.16 6.50
C SER A 482 6.51 21.94 6.80
N SER A 483 5.83 21.00 6.12
CA SER A 483 4.40 20.72 6.33
C SER A 483 4.13 19.82 7.54
N ARG A 484 5.15 19.18 8.12
CA ARG A 484 5.06 18.27 9.26
C ARG A 484 5.12 19.05 10.58
N SER A 485 4.24 18.74 11.51
CA SER A 485 4.19 19.43 12.82
C SER A 485 5.36 19.08 13.74
N ARG A 486 5.86 17.84 13.67
CA ARG A 486 6.87 17.31 14.60
C ARG A 486 8.15 18.16 14.74
N PRO A 487 8.87 18.56 13.66
CA PRO A 487 10.04 19.41 13.81
C PRO A 487 9.69 20.81 14.34
N TRP A 488 8.47 21.34 14.03
CA TRP A 488 7.99 22.60 14.60
C TRP A 488 7.71 22.51 16.09
N THR A 489 7.25 21.37 16.59
CA THR A 489 7.08 21.08 18.03
C THR A 489 8.41 21.10 18.77
N MET A 490 9.46 20.56 18.17
CA MET A 490 10.76 20.33 18.81
C MET A 490 11.70 21.55 18.72
N LEU A 491 11.69 22.27 17.60
CA LEU A 491 12.65 23.35 17.31
C LEU A 491 12.64 24.46 18.37
N PRO A 492 11.49 24.98 18.85
CA PRO A 492 11.47 26.02 19.88
C PRO A 492 12.17 25.61 21.17
N ARG A 493 11.94 24.38 21.63
CA ARG A 493 12.58 23.85 22.84
C ARG A 493 14.06 23.57 22.64
N ALA A 494 14.48 23.11 21.47
CA ALA A 494 15.87 22.89 21.15
C ALA A 494 16.66 24.19 21.11
N LEU A 495 16.09 25.27 20.53
CA LEU A 495 16.68 26.61 20.53
C LEU A 495 16.77 27.19 21.94
N LEU A 496 15.74 26.99 22.77
CA LEU A 496 15.79 27.40 24.16
C LEU A 496 16.90 26.68 24.93
N GLY A 497 17.02 25.36 24.74
CA GLY A 497 18.10 24.57 25.33
C GLY A 497 19.50 24.99 24.86
N ALA A 498 19.62 25.46 23.61
CA ALA A 498 20.85 26.04 23.06
C ALA A 498 21.17 27.45 23.58
N GLY A 499 20.28 28.06 24.38
CA GLY A 499 20.44 29.39 24.96
C GLY A 499 19.93 30.55 24.07
N ASP A 500 19.40 30.25 22.89
CA ASP A 500 18.85 31.29 21.98
C ASP A 500 17.36 31.53 22.26
N THR A 501 17.09 32.27 23.31
CA THR A 501 15.71 32.60 23.76
C THR A 501 14.93 33.37 22.71
N ILE A 502 15.57 34.26 21.96
CA ILE A 502 14.90 35.08 20.95
C ILE A 502 14.47 34.21 19.75
N ALA A 503 15.38 33.38 19.23
CA ALA A 503 15.04 32.45 18.15
C ALA A 503 13.99 31.41 18.60
N ALA A 504 14.06 30.94 19.85
CA ALA A 504 13.11 30.02 20.43
C ALA A 504 11.69 30.59 20.42
N ALA A 505 11.50 31.83 20.89
CA ALA A 505 10.20 32.52 20.89
C ALA A 505 9.68 32.78 19.46
N ARG A 506 10.55 33.18 18.53
CA ARG A 506 10.19 33.35 17.11
C ARG A 506 9.74 32.04 16.47
N ALA A 507 10.46 30.95 16.72
CA ALA A 507 10.12 29.63 16.22
C ALA A 507 8.79 29.13 16.82
N ALA A 508 8.56 29.35 18.12
CA ALA A 508 7.30 29.04 18.81
C ALA A 508 6.11 29.77 18.18
N ALA A 509 6.22 31.09 17.99
CA ALA A 509 5.18 31.89 17.35
C ALA A 509 4.92 31.47 15.88
N ALA A 510 5.96 31.10 15.13
CA ALA A 510 5.83 30.60 13.78
C ALA A 510 5.14 29.22 13.74
N ALA A 511 5.51 28.30 14.64
CA ALA A 511 4.92 26.98 14.76
C ALA A 511 3.41 27.04 15.05
N VAL A 512 2.98 27.82 16.03
CA VAL A 512 1.55 28.00 16.38
C VAL A 512 0.75 28.60 15.23
N ARG A 513 1.31 29.61 14.54
CA ARG A 513 0.63 30.17 13.35
C ARG A 513 0.49 29.16 12.22
N ARG A 514 1.45 28.24 12.08
CA ARG A 514 1.44 27.23 11.02
C ARG A 514 0.50 26.07 11.32
N PHE A 515 0.34 25.71 12.61
CA PHE A 515 -0.46 24.60 13.09
C PHE A 515 -1.38 25.05 14.24
N PRO A 516 -2.40 25.87 13.95
CA PRO A 516 -3.32 26.37 14.97
C PRO A 516 -4.11 25.20 15.58
N GLY A 517 -4.26 25.17 16.90
CA GLY A 517 -4.98 24.14 17.62
C GLY A 517 -4.27 22.78 17.74
N ASP A 518 -3.07 22.62 17.19
CA ASP A 518 -2.27 21.40 17.36
C ASP A 518 -1.70 21.35 18.79
N GLY A 519 -2.14 20.34 19.57
CA GLY A 519 -1.77 20.19 20.98
C GLY A 519 -0.28 20.04 21.23
N ASP A 520 0.40 19.26 20.39
CA ASP A 520 1.84 19.00 20.52
C ASP A 520 2.66 20.25 20.17
N VAL A 521 2.27 20.95 19.11
CA VAL A 521 2.91 22.21 18.72
C VAL A 521 2.71 23.28 19.78
N GLY A 522 1.49 23.44 20.29
CA GLY A 522 1.20 24.39 21.36
C GLY A 522 1.99 24.07 22.63
N TYR A 523 2.01 22.80 23.06
CA TYR A 523 2.82 22.34 24.17
C TYR A 523 4.33 22.63 23.98
N GLY A 524 4.84 22.45 22.76
CA GLY A 524 6.24 22.77 22.42
C GLY A 524 6.56 24.26 22.46
N ALA A 525 5.56 25.11 22.20
CA ALA A 525 5.73 26.56 22.10
C ALA A 525 5.63 27.30 23.44
N ILE A 526 4.86 26.79 24.42
CA ILE A 526 4.53 27.54 25.66
C ILE A 526 5.78 27.90 26.45
N GLY A 527 6.64 26.93 26.79
CA GLY A 527 7.85 27.19 27.57
C GLY A 527 8.77 28.27 26.95
N PRO A 528 9.12 28.17 25.65
CA PRO A 528 9.89 29.21 24.96
C PRO A 528 9.27 30.61 25.01
N LEU A 529 7.95 30.74 24.85
CA LEU A 529 7.25 32.01 24.95
C LEU A 529 7.30 32.58 26.38
N VAL A 530 7.10 31.74 27.40
CA VAL A 530 7.18 32.12 28.81
C VAL A 530 8.59 32.63 29.16
N VAL A 531 9.64 31.91 28.79
CA VAL A 531 11.04 32.31 29.07
C VAL A 531 11.40 33.63 28.36
N ALA A 532 10.86 33.84 27.14
CA ALA A 532 11.03 35.11 26.42
C ALA A 532 10.22 36.28 27.01
N GLY A 533 9.36 36.02 28.02
CA GLY A 533 8.51 37.03 28.63
C GLY A 533 7.20 37.30 27.90
N ASP A 534 6.90 36.61 26.81
CA ASP A 534 5.63 36.75 26.08
C ASP A 534 4.52 35.91 26.73
N CYS A 535 4.15 36.34 27.92
CA CYS A 535 3.12 35.68 28.74
C CYS A 535 1.72 35.78 28.12
N VAL A 536 1.46 36.78 27.29
CA VAL A 536 0.16 36.94 26.64
C VAL A 536 0.00 35.86 25.59
N ALA A 537 0.99 35.71 24.70
CA ALA A 537 0.99 34.66 23.68
C ALA A 537 0.98 33.26 24.32
N ALA A 538 1.79 33.02 25.37
CA ALA A 538 1.83 31.74 26.07
C ALA A 538 0.47 31.31 26.63
N ARG A 539 -0.27 32.24 27.27
CA ARG A 539 -1.62 31.98 27.78
C ARG A 539 -2.63 31.74 26.68
N ALA A 540 -2.58 32.51 25.59
CA ALA A 540 -3.46 32.32 24.44
C ALA A 540 -3.27 30.92 23.82
N VAL A 541 -2.03 30.50 23.60
CA VAL A 541 -1.71 29.16 23.11
C VAL A 541 -2.19 28.07 24.06
N ALA A 542 -1.96 28.24 25.36
CA ALA A 542 -2.39 27.25 26.35
C ALA A 542 -3.92 27.08 26.39
N LEU A 543 -4.69 28.15 26.21
CA LEU A 543 -6.15 28.08 26.13
C LEU A 543 -6.61 27.36 24.85
N ASP A 544 -5.97 27.63 23.71
CA ASP A 544 -6.29 27.03 22.41
C ASP A 544 -6.10 25.51 22.40
N VAL A 545 -5.01 25.02 23.04
CA VAL A 545 -4.67 23.60 23.01
C VAL A 545 -5.12 22.79 24.23
N ARG A 546 -5.73 23.44 25.25
CA ARG A 546 -6.02 22.78 26.54
C ARG A 546 -6.87 21.52 26.44
N ALA A 547 -7.82 21.51 25.53
CA ALA A 547 -8.72 20.37 25.31
C ALA A 547 -8.02 19.15 24.67
N THR A 548 -6.86 19.36 24.04
CA THR A 548 -6.10 18.32 23.32
C THR A 548 -4.94 17.76 24.15
N LEU A 549 -4.59 18.42 25.28
CA LEU A 549 -3.50 17.99 26.14
C LEU A 549 -3.90 16.84 27.07
N THR A 550 -2.97 15.92 27.30
CA THR A 550 -3.12 14.93 28.37
C THR A 550 -3.10 15.63 29.74
N PRO A 551 -3.68 15.04 30.80
CA PRO A 551 -3.67 15.64 32.15
C PRO A 551 -2.26 16.02 32.63
N ALA A 552 -1.27 15.15 32.41
CA ALA A 552 0.13 15.39 32.80
C ALA A 552 0.77 16.56 32.01
N ALA A 553 0.46 16.68 30.72
CA ALA A 553 0.91 17.81 29.90
C ALA A 553 0.23 19.11 30.33
N GLY A 554 -1.06 19.07 30.66
CA GLY A 554 -1.79 20.23 31.19
C GLY A 554 -1.21 20.75 32.51
N GLU A 555 -0.92 19.88 33.49
CA GLU A 555 -0.25 20.25 34.74
C GLU A 555 1.13 20.88 34.52
N ARG A 556 1.88 20.39 33.54
CA ARG A 556 3.19 20.96 33.20
C ARG A 556 3.05 22.36 32.61
N VAL A 557 2.08 22.56 31.73
CA VAL A 557 1.74 23.88 31.16
C VAL A 557 1.36 24.85 32.26
N ASP A 558 0.52 24.43 33.22
CA ASP A 558 0.12 25.28 34.34
C ASP A 558 1.32 25.67 35.22
N ARG A 559 2.30 24.77 35.43
CA ARG A 559 3.57 25.09 36.11
C ARG A 559 4.43 26.08 35.34
N GLU A 560 4.57 25.91 34.03
CA GLU A 560 5.32 26.84 33.17
C GLU A 560 4.68 28.24 33.17
N LEU A 561 3.35 28.33 33.10
CA LEU A 561 2.61 29.61 33.17
C LEU A 561 2.63 30.30 34.56
N HIS A 562 2.99 29.56 35.60
CA HIS A 562 3.08 30.13 36.95
C HIS A 562 4.13 31.25 37.02
N SER A 563 5.21 31.17 36.25
CA SER A 563 6.24 32.19 36.14
C SER A 563 5.75 33.50 35.47
N CYS A 564 4.58 33.44 34.82
CA CYS A 564 3.88 34.59 34.25
C CYS A 564 2.93 35.31 35.24
N LYS A 565 2.80 34.82 36.49
CA LYS A 565 1.99 35.49 37.53
C LYS A 565 2.80 36.63 38.13
N GLY A 566 2.63 37.82 37.63
CA GLY A 566 3.30 39.01 38.14
C GLY A 566 4.06 39.83 37.09
N ARG A 567 3.99 39.41 35.84
CA ARG A 567 4.48 40.21 34.68
C ARG A 567 3.33 40.70 33.81
#